data_00d224cd6c3d8f5c1e71319d34822ae5
#
_entry.id   00d224cd6c3d8f5c1e71319d34822ae5
#
_cell.length_a   1.000
_cell.length_b   1.000
_cell.length_c   1.000
_cell.angle_alpha   90.00
_cell.angle_beta   90.00
_cell.angle_gamma   90.00
#
_symmetry.space_group_name_H-M   'P 1'
#
loop_
_entity.id
_entity.type
_entity.pdbx_description
1 polymer ?
#
loop_
_entity_poly.entity_id
_entity_poly.type
_entity_poly.pdbx_seq_one_letter_code
_entity_poly.pdbx_strand_id
1 'polypeptide(L)'
;MKSERSYPIYKVNKKAEASLVGGHPWVYENDILEFPETEPENGTLADVVSPKGAYLGTGFVSLKSKIRVRLISRNANDTFDASFWRRRVEYAWAYRKTVLEPADLTACRVIFGEADQFPGLTVDRFHDILVTQTLSVGMEKLKPVLFPLLAEVLRADGQTIAGIYERNDEALRAKEGLEQNKGWFDLPGETHPASTQTEICENGVFYHVDFENGQKTGSVSYTHLRA
;
A
#
# COMPACT_ATOMS: atom_id res chain seq x y z
N MET A 1 16.02 -7.06 -25.37
CA MET A 1 14.82 -7.86 -25.67
C MET A 1 13.75 -7.45 -24.67
N LYS A 2 12.56 -7.00 -25.11
CA LYS A 2 11.42 -6.84 -24.18
C LYS A 2 11.10 -8.23 -23.67
N SER A 3 11.13 -8.45 -22.35
CA SER A 3 10.59 -9.68 -21.77
C SER A 3 9.12 -9.74 -22.15
N GLU A 4 8.71 -10.83 -22.78
CA GLU A 4 7.30 -11.10 -23.07
C GLU A 4 6.56 -11.13 -21.74
N ARG A 5 5.66 -10.17 -21.51
CA ARG A 5 4.88 -10.07 -20.27
C ARG A 5 3.78 -11.12 -20.34
N SER A 6 3.72 -11.97 -19.35
CA SER A 6 2.76 -13.07 -19.25
C SER A 6 1.55 -12.76 -18.36
N TYR A 7 1.33 -11.48 -18.02
CA TYR A 7 0.21 -11.09 -17.18
C TYR A 7 -1.12 -11.14 -17.94
N PRO A 8 -2.22 -11.54 -17.30
CA PRO A 8 -3.57 -11.40 -17.84
C PRO A 8 -3.83 -9.97 -18.29
N ILE A 9 -4.58 -9.79 -19.37
CA ILE A 9 -4.83 -8.48 -19.96
C ILE A 9 -6.30 -8.08 -19.80
N TYR A 10 -6.54 -6.90 -19.22
CA TYR A 10 -7.84 -6.25 -19.20
C TYR A 10 -7.86 -5.10 -20.20
N LYS A 11 -8.75 -5.16 -21.20
CA LYS A 11 -8.94 -4.08 -22.15
C LYS A 11 -10.04 -3.16 -21.66
N VAL A 12 -9.76 -1.86 -21.55
CA VAL A 12 -10.70 -0.87 -21.02
C VAL A 12 -11.32 0.02 -22.11
N ASN A 13 -12.43 0.68 -21.78
CA ASN A 13 -13.11 1.63 -22.66
C ASN A 13 -12.36 2.98 -22.74
N LYS A 14 -12.76 3.86 -23.69
CA LYS A 14 -12.13 5.18 -23.88
C LYS A 14 -12.24 6.09 -22.67
N LYS A 15 -13.32 5.97 -21.89
CA LYS A 15 -13.50 6.78 -20.67
C LYS A 15 -12.47 6.41 -19.63
N ALA A 16 -12.28 5.11 -19.38
CA ALA A 16 -11.26 4.62 -18.45
C ALA A 16 -9.84 4.92 -18.96
N GLU A 17 -9.57 4.76 -20.28
CA GLU A 17 -8.29 5.18 -20.88
C GLU A 17 -7.97 6.63 -20.54
N ALA A 18 -8.91 7.56 -20.78
CA ALA A 18 -8.72 8.98 -20.47
C ALA A 18 -8.47 9.23 -18.97
N SER A 19 -9.23 8.55 -18.10
CA SER A 19 -9.08 8.62 -16.64
C SER A 19 -7.71 8.13 -16.19
N LEU A 20 -7.26 6.97 -16.70
CA LEU A 20 -5.97 6.37 -16.37
C LEU A 20 -4.80 7.24 -16.87
N VAL A 21 -4.89 7.77 -18.10
CA VAL A 21 -3.89 8.71 -18.63
C VAL A 21 -3.85 10.00 -17.79
N GLY A 22 -4.99 10.46 -17.28
CA GLY A 22 -5.11 11.58 -16.35
C GLY A 22 -4.60 11.32 -14.94
N GLY A 23 -4.09 10.11 -14.65
CA GLY A 23 -3.47 9.77 -13.36
C GLY A 23 -4.34 8.96 -12.40
N HIS A 24 -5.61 8.71 -12.72
CA HIS A 24 -6.48 7.88 -11.86
C HIS A 24 -5.96 6.44 -11.76
N PRO A 25 -5.83 5.86 -10.55
CA PRO A 25 -5.16 4.56 -10.40
C PRO A 25 -6.11 3.34 -10.47
N TRP A 26 -7.42 3.53 -10.65
CA TRP A 26 -8.41 2.47 -10.55
C TRP A 26 -9.09 2.18 -11.87
N VAL A 27 -9.24 0.89 -12.16
CA VAL A 27 -10.10 0.36 -13.25
C VAL A 27 -11.33 -0.25 -12.62
N TYR A 28 -12.49 0.28 -12.96
CA TYR A 28 -13.76 -0.28 -12.50
C TYR A 28 -14.23 -1.40 -13.43
N GLU A 29 -14.96 -2.37 -12.87
CA GLU A 29 -15.50 -3.51 -13.62
C GLU A 29 -16.32 -3.06 -14.84
N ASN A 30 -17.17 -2.04 -14.70
CA ASN A 30 -18.01 -1.52 -15.76
C ASN A 30 -17.25 -0.78 -16.88
N ASP A 31 -15.97 -0.51 -16.67
CA ASP A 31 -15.11 0.15 -17.66
C ASP A 31 -14.31 -0.84 -18.53
N ILE A 32 -14.46 -2.15 -18.25
CA ILE A 32 -13.77 -3.22 -18.99
C ILE A 32 -14.59 -3.61 -20.23
N LEU A 33 -13.93 -3.64 -21.39
CA LEU A 33 -14.48 -4.11 -22.65
C LEU A 33 -14.20 -5.60 -22.88
N GLU A 34 -12.99 -6.03 -22.55
CA GLU A 34 -12.56 -7.42 -22.72
C GLU A 34 -11.84 -7.89 -21.46
N PHE A 35 -12.27 -9.03 -20.94
CA PHE A 35 -11.64 -9.71 -19.82
C PHE A 35 -10.61 -10.71 -20.34
N PRO A 36 -9.63 -11.13 -19.53
CA PRO A 36 -8.73 -12.22 -19.87
C PRO A 36 -9.51 -13.50 -20.20
N GLU A 37 -9.00 -14.32 -21.13
CA GLU A 37 -9.62 -15.60 -21.50
C GLU A 37 -9.78 -16.56 -20.31
N THR A 38 -8.80 -16.52 -19.39
CA THR A 38 -8.86 -17.27 -18.12
C THR A 38 -8.89 -16.27 -16.99
N GLU A 39 -9.85 -16.43 -16.07
CA GLU A 39 -9.96 -15.58 -14.89
C GLU A 39 -8.69 -15.74 -14.03
N PRO A 40 -7.97 -14.65 -13.75
CA PRO A 40 -6.78 -14.71 -12.92
C PRO A 40 -7.13 -14.98 -11.46
N GLU A 41 -6.14 -15.49 -10.71
CA GLU A 41 -6.29 -15.61 -9.25
C GLU A 41 -6.46 -14.24 -8.62
N ASN A 42 -7.37 -14.13 -7.63
CA ASN A 42 -7.64 -12.88 -6.91
C ASN A 42 -6.36 -12.35 -6.24
N GLY A 43 -6.04 -11.07 -6.44
CA GLY A 43 -4.84 -10.42 -5.91
C GLY A 43 -3.57 -10.60 -6.74
N THR A 44 -3.64 -11.25 -7.91
CA THR A 44 -2.50 -11.34 -8.84
C THR A 44 -2.36 -10.08 -9.69
N LEU A 45 -1.24 -9.99 -10.41
CA LEU A 45 -0.96 -8.88 -11.32
C LEU A 45 -1.69 -9.07 -12.66
N ALA A 46 -2.14 -7.96 -13.24
CA ALA A 46 -2.67 -7.92 -14.60
C ALA A 46 -2.24 -6.62 -15.30
N ASP A 47 -2.09 -6.70 -16.62
CA ASP A 47 -1.87 -5.55 -17.47
C ASP A 47 -3.21 -4.95 -17.91
N VAL A 48 -3.23 -3.64 -17.99
CA VAL A 48 -4.39 -2.88 -18.50
C VAL A 48 -4.00 -2.22 -19.81
N VAL A 49 -4.83 -2.39 -20.83
CA VAL A 49 -4.60 -1.83 -22.16
C VAL A 49 -5.79 -0.99 -22.63
N SER A 50 -5.51 -0.04 -23.51
CA SER A 50 -6.51 0.80 -24.17
C SER A 50 -7.37 -0.03 -25.16
N PRO A 51 -8.47 0.53 -25.72
CA PRO A 51 -9.25 -0.14 -26.78
C PRO A 51 -8.42 -0.50 -28.01
N LYS A 52 -7.30 0.21 -28.25
CA LYS A 52 -6.36 -0.03 -29.36
C LYS A 52 -5.18 -0.94 -28.99
N GLY A 53 -5.16 -1.48 -27.76
CA GLY A 53 -4.09 -2.35 -27.27
C GLY A 53 -2.83 -1.63 -26.75
N ALA A 54 -2.87 -0.30 -26.58
CA ALA A 54 -1.75 0.43 -25.96
C ALA A 54 -1.73 0.15 -24.45
N TYR A 55 -0.55 -0.14 -23.90
CA TYR A 55 -0.36 -0.37 -22.46
C TYR A 55 -0.66 0.89 -21.65
N LEU A 56 -1.45 0.75 -20.59
CA LEU A 56 -1.85 1.81 -19.68
C LEU A 56 -1.27 1.64 -18.27
N GLY A 57 -0.95 0.41 -17.89
CA GLY A 57 -0.38 0.12 -16.57
C GLY A 57 -0.53 -1.34 -16.17
N THR A 58 0.10 -1.68 -15.06
CA THR A 58 -0.04 -2.98 -14.38
C THR A 58 -0.55 -2.75 -12.98
N GLY A 59 -1.41 -3.62 -12.49
CA GLY A 59 -1.97 -3.51 -11.14
C GLY A 59 -2.45 -4.83 -10.57
N PHE A 60 -2.91 -4.79 -9.34
CA PHE A 60 -3.51 -5.94 -8.66
C PHE A 60 -4.98 -6.08 -9.02
N VAL A 61 -5.37 -7.32 -9.33
CA VAL A 61 -6.76 -7.70 -9.62
C VAL A 61 -7.51 -7.91 -8.31
N SER A 62 -8.75 -7.40 -8.23
CA SER A 62 -9.71 -7.78 -7.21
C SER A 62 -10.99 -8.31 -7.86
N LEU A 63 -11.31 -9.58 -7.61
CA LEU A 63 -12.47 -10.23 -8.20
C LEU A 63 -13.78 -9.93 -7.45
N LYS A 64 -13.70 -9.48 -6.21
CA LYS A 64 -14.85 -9.18 -5.34
C LYS A 64 -15.19 -7.69 -5.26
N SER A 65 -14.24 -6.83 -5.64
CA SER A 65 -14.40 -5.39 -5.59
C SER A 65 -14.96 -4.84 -6.91
N LYS A 66 -15.73 -3.75 -6.83
CA LYS A 66 -16.08 -2.96 -8.02
C LYS A 66 -14.86 -2.32 -8.68
N ILE A 67 -13.77 -2.12 -7.94
CA ILE A 67 -12.46 -1.69 -8.47
C ILE A 67 -11.73 -2.96 -8.90
N ARG A 68 -11.85 -3.31 -10.17
CA ARG A 68 -11.32 -4.57 -10.73
C ARG A 68 -9.80 -4.62 -10.76
N VAL A 69 -9.14 -3.52 -11.12
CA VAL A 69 -7.67 -3.43 -11.11
C VAL A 69 -7.24 -2.13 -10.44
N ARG A 70 -6.29 -2.24 -9.51
CA ARG A 70 -5.63 -1.11 -8.85
C ARG A 70 -4.21 -0.99 -9.38
N LEU A 71 -3.94 0.04 -10.18
CA LEU A 71 -2.63 0.22 -10.81
C LEU A 71 -1.54 0.50 -9.77
N ILE A 72 -0.41 -0.16 -9.98
CA ILE A 72 0.82 0.02 -9.21
C ILE A 72 1.97 0.59 -10.05
N SER A 73 1.93 0.44 -11.37
CA SER A 73 2.91 1.03 -12.28
C SER A 73 2.30 1.34 -13.63
N ARG A 74 2.86 2.37 -14.29
CA ARG A 74 2.58 2.73 -15.69
C ARG A 74 3.81 2.49 -16.59
N ASN A 75 4.88 1.96 -16.06
CA ASN A 75 6.07 1.63 -16.80
C ASN A 75 6.05 0.16 -17.21
N ALA A 76 5.93 -0.12 -18.50
CA ALA A 76 5.90 -1.48 -19.04
C ALA A 76 7.21 -2.26 -18.85
N ASN A 77 8.30 -1.60 -18.44
CA ASN A 77 9.58 -2.26 -18.18
C ASN A 77 9.77 -2.64 -16.71
N ASP A 78 8.83 -2.30 -15.82
CA ASP A 78 8.94 -2.66 -14.41
C ASP A 78 8.76 -4.18 -14.24
N THR A 79 9.61 -4.74 -13.40
CA THR A 79 9.51 -6.09 -12.82
C THR A 79 9.16 -5.94 -11.36
N PHE A 80 8.13 -6.67 -10.89
CA PHE A 80 7.56 -6.49 -9.55
C PHE A 80 8.20 -7.43 -8.53
N ASP A 81 9.52 -7.43 -8.50
CA ASP A 81 10.36 -8.16 -7.57
C ASP A 81 10.62 -7.38 -6.26
N ALA A 82 11.38 -7.96 -5.34
CA ALA A 82 11.71 -7.33 -4.07
C ALA A 82 12.45 -5.99 -4.25
N SER A 83 13.25 -5.84 -5.32
CA SER A 83 13.99 -4.59 -5.60
C SER A 83 13.06 -3.47 -6.04
N PHE A 84 11.99 -3.78 -6.76
CA PHE A 84 10.93 -2.82 -7.11
C PHE A 84 10.24 -2.30 -5.85
N TRP A 85 9.83 -3.20 -4.96
CA TRP A 85 9.12 -2.82 -3.73
C TRP A 85 10.03 -2.06 -2.77
N ARG A 86 11.30 -2.44 -2.66
CA ARG A 86 12.31 -1.69 -1.89
C ARG A 86 12.38 -0.25 -2.36
N ARG A 87 12.59 0.00 -3.66
CA ARG A 87 12.65 1.36 -4.21
C ARG A 87 11.37 2.16 -3.93
N ARG A 88 10.20 1.51 -3.99
CA ARG A 88 8.93 2.17 -3.66
C ARG A 88 8.86 2.62 -2.20
N VAL A 89 9.30 1.78 -1.28
CA VAL A 89 9.39 2.13 0.15
C VAL A 89 10.39 3.26 0.35
N GLU A 90 11.56 3.17 -0.29
CA GLU A 90 12.59 4.23 -0.24
C GLU A 90 12.05 5.58 -0.74
N TYR A 91 11.28 5.59 -1.83
CA TYR A 91 10.67 6.83 -2.35
C TYR A 91 9.61 7.39 -1.40
N ALA A 92 8.74 6.55 -0.85
CA ALA A 92 7.75 6.98 0.12
C ALA A 92 8.42 7.59 1.37
N TRP A 93 9.44 6.93 1.90
CA TRP A 93 10.20 7.43 3.04
C TRP A 93 11.00 8.71 2.73
N ALA A 94 11.69 8.76 1.59
CA ALA A 94 12.42 9.96 1.15
C ALA A 94 11.47 11.16 1.00
N TYR A 95 10.26 10.96 0.47
CA TYR A 95 9.26 12.02 0.38
C TYR A 95 8.88 12.56 1.76
N ARG A 96 8.69 11.71 2.79
CA ARG A 96 8.39 12.15 4.17
C ARG A 96 9.51 13.02 4.73
N LYS A 97 10.76 12.65 4.49
CA LYS A 97 11.93 13.46 4.88
C LYS A 97 12.02 14.82 4.15
N THR A 98 11.34 14.96 3.02
CA THR A 98 11.30 16.23 2.27
C THR A 98 10.21 17.17 2.80
N VAL A 99 9.11 16.62 3.30
CA VAL A 99 7.90 17.42 3.64
C VAL A 99 7.65 17.56 5.14
N LEU A 100 8.35 16.79 5.98
CA LEU A 100 8.23 16.83 7.44
C LEU A 100 9.53 17.31 8.08
N GLU A 101 9.39 17.96 9.22
CA GLU A 101 10.53 18.27 10.08
C GLU A 101 11.13 16.98 10.67
N PRO A 102 12.45 16.92 10.90
CA PRO A 102 13.09 15.71 11.43
C PRO A 102 12.46 15.19 12.73
N ALA A 103 11.98 16.09 13.60
CA ALA A 103 11.33 15.73 14.85
C ALA A 103 10.02 14.97 14.65
N ASP A 104 9.27 15.27 13.58
CA ASP A 104 7.95 14.68 13.27
C ASP A 104 8.05 13.36 12.52
N LEU A 105 9.24 12.97 12.06
CA LEU A 105 9.43 11.68 11.37
C LEU A 105 9.15 10.46 12.26
N THR A 106 9.11 10.63 13.56
CA THR A 106 8.76 9.57 14.52
C THR A 106 7.25 9.42 14.74
N ALA A 107 6.44 10.37 14.22
CA ALA A 107 5.00 10.38 14.35
C ALA A 107 4.37 10.80 13.01
N CYS A 108 4.44 9.93 11.99
CA CYS A 108 4.00 10.32 10.64
C CYS A 108 3.39 9.17 9.87
N ARG A 109 2.63 9.51 8.83
CA ARG A 109 2.19 8.54 7.82
C ARG A 109 3.33 8.25 6.85
N VAL A 110 3.89 7.04 6.92
CA VAL A 110 4.98 6.58 6.05
C VAL A 110 4.48 6.22 4.65
N ILE A 111 3.33 5.53 4.56
CA ILE A 111 2.68 5.16 3.28
C ILE A 111 1.23 5.61 3.31
N PHE A 112 0.80 6.28 2.23
CA PHE A 112 -0.57 6.76 2.05
C PHE A 112 -1.22 6.19 0.78
N GLY A 113 -1.46 4.89 0.77
CA GLY A 113 -2.23 4.21 -0.26
C GLY A 113 -1.78 4.51 -1.69
N GLU A 114 -2.73 4.87 -2.50
CA GLU A 114 -2.55 5.18 -3.92
C GLU A 114 -1.62 6.36 -4.17
N ALA A 115 -1.52 7.32 -3.25
CA ALA A 115 -0.63 8.47 -3.38
C ALA A 115 0.84 8.05 -3.44
N ASP A 116 1.21 7.02 -2.69
CA ASP A 116 2.55 6.43 -2.68
C ASP A 116 2.64 5.16 -3.56
N GLN A 117 1.60 4.87 -4.35
CA GLN A 117 1.50 3.72 -5.26
C GLN A 117 1.52 2.35 -4.53
N PHE A 118 0.92 2.32 -3.33
CA PHE A 118 0.61 1.11 -2.56
C PHE A 118 -0.91 1.00 -2.36
N PRO A 119 -1.68 0.66 -3.39
CA PRO A 119 -3.12 0.82 -3.38
C PRO A 119 -3.79 0.02 -2.26
N GLY A 120 -4.48 0.74 -1.37
CA GLY A 120 -5.16 0.15 -0.22
C GLY A 120 -4.27 -0.19 0.97
N LEU A 121 -3.01 0.27 1.00
CA LEU A 121 -2.12 0.12 2.16
C LEU A 121 -1.87 1.48 2.80
N THR A 122 -2.12 1.57 4.09
CA THR A 122 -1.70 2.69 4.93
C THR A 122 -0.69 2.20 5.95
N VAL A 123 0.37 2.99 6.17
CA VAL A 123 1.38 2.72 7.21
C VAL A 123 1.59 4.00 7.98
N ASP A 124 1.23 4.00 9.25
CA ASP A 124 1.51 5.06 10.20
C ASP A 124 2.65 4.65 11.13
N ARG A 125 3.54 5.57 11.44
CA ARG A 125 4.61 5.39 12.39
C ARG A 125 4.27 6.08 13.70
N PHE A 126 4.38 5.36 14.79
CA PHE A 126 4.28 5.86 16.16
C PHE A 126 5.55 5.46 16.92
N HIS A 127 6.49 6.38 16.99
CA HIS A 127 7.82 6.19 17.58
C HIS A 127 8.59 5.07 16.86
N ASP A 128 8.70 3.90 17.46
CA ASP A 128 9.39 2.72 16.93
C ASP A 128 8.44 1.63 16.40
N ILE A 129 7.13 1.91 16.38
CA ILE A 129 6.11 0.99 15.89
C ILE A 129 5.55 1.48 14.55
N LEU A 130 5.41 0.56 13.60
CA LEU A 130 4.65 0.78 12.38
C LEU A 130 3.26 0.17 12.53
N VAL A 131 2.23 0.97 12.37
CA VAL A 131 0.84 0.49 12.40
C VAL A 131 0.31 0.49 10.98
N THR A 132 -0.15 -0.67 10.52
CA THR A 132 -0.55 -0.88 9.13
C THR A 132 -2.05 -1.14 9.02
N GLN A 133 -2.64 -0.69 7.93
CA GLN A 133 -4.00 -1.05 7.52
C GLN A 133 -3.98 -1.47 6.06
N THR A 134 -4.39 -2.71 5.78
CA THR A 134 -4.40 -3.29 4.44
C THR A 134 -5.83 -3.52 3.98
N LEU A 135 -6.27 -2.80 2.94
CA LEU A 135 -7.64 -2.81 2.41
C LEU A 135 -7.76 -3.39 1.01
N SER A 136 -6.70 -3.95 0.43
CA SER A 136 -6.74 -4.57 -0.89
C SER A 136 -6.09 -5.95 -0.87
N VAL A 137 -6.65 -6.88 -1.65
CA VAL A 137 -6.19 -8.27 -1.69
C VAL A 137 -4.77 -8.40 -2.23
N GLY A 138 -4.36 -7.56 -3.18
CA GLY A 138 -2.99 -7.58 -3.71
C GLY A 138 -1.96 -7.19 -2.67
N MET A 139 -2.23 -6.14 -1.87
CA MET A 139 -1.36 -5.75 -0.76
C MET A 139 -1.36 -6.78 0.36
N GLU A 140 -2.51 -7.42 0.64
CA GLU A 140 -2.59 -8.51 1.62
C GLU A 140 -1.62 -9.65 1.27
N LYS A 141 -1.61 -10.09 0.00
CA LYS A 141 -0.70 -11.12 -0.48
C LYS A 141 0.77 -10.69 -0.50
N LEU A 142 1.03 -9.40 -0.62
CA LEU A 142 2.37 -8.83 -0.68
C LEU A 142 3.02 -8.65 0.69
N LYS A 143 2.27 -8.64 1.79
CA LYS A 143 2.77 -8.39 3.15
C LYS A 143 4.03 -9.17 3.52
N PRO A 144 4.14 -10.49 3.24
CA PRO A 144 5.32 -11.27 3.62
C PRO A 144 6.63 -10.77 2.97
N VAL A 145 6.55 -10.06 1.85
CA VAL A 145 7.69 -9.45 1.18
C VAL A 145 7.84 -7.98 1.61
N LEU A 146 6.73 -7.25 1.63
CA LEU A 146 6.75 -5.79 1.80
C LEU A 146 7.05 -5.36 3.24
N PHE A 147 6.51 -6.02 4.26
CA PHE A 147 6.67 -5.58 5.64
C PHE A 147 8.10 -5.76 6.16
N PRO A 148 8.81 -6.87 5.88
CA PRO A 148 10.24 -6.94 6.19
C PRO A 148 11.06 -5.87 5.47
N LEU A 149 10.79 -5.61 4.18
CA LEU A 149 11.46 -4.54 3.42
C LEU A 149 11.20 -3.16 4.01
N LEU A 150 9.98 -2.90 4.48
CA LEU A 150 9.62 -1.64 5.11
C LEU A 150 10.44 -1.39 6.38
N ALA A 151 10.52 -2.38 7.27
CA ALA A 151 11.33 -2.29 8.48
C ALA A 151 12.82 -2.12 8.14
N GLU A 152 13.33 -2.89 7.18
CA GLU A 152 14.72 -2.85 6.74
C GLU A 152 15.12 -1.49 6.16
N VAL A 153 14.30 -0.91 5.27
CA VAL A 153 14.58 0.40 4.64
C VAL A 153 14.64 1.50 5.69
N LEU A 154 13.69 1.54 6.63
CA LEU A 154 13.69 2.55 7.68
C LEU A 154 14.90 2.38 8.61
N ARG A 155 15.21 1.14 9.00
CA ARG A 155 16.39 0.85 9.84
C ARG A 155 17.70 1.20 9.15
N ALA A 156 17.82 0.96 7.86
CA ALA A 156 18.99 1.35 7.07
C ALA A 156 19.21 2.87 7.02
N ASP A 157 18.12 3.66 7.18
CA ASP A 157 18.17 5.12 7.31
C ASP A 157 18.31 5.58 8.78
N GLY A 158 18.73 4.69 9.68
CA GLY A 158 19.00 4.99 11.09
C GLY A 158 17.76 5.08 11.98
N GLN A 159 16.59 4.65 11.51
CA GLN A 159 15.37 4.65 12.30
C GLN A 159 15.27 3.39 13.16
N THR A 160 14.80 3.54 14.40
CA THR A 160 14.46 2.39 15.24
C THR A 160 13.04 1.91 14.88
N ILE A 161 12.89 0.65 14.52
CA ILE A 161 11.62 -0.01 14.30
C ILE A 161 11.61 -1.31 15.10
N ALA A 162 10.75 -1.37 16.11
CA ALA A 162 10.65 -2.49 17.04
C ALA A 162 9.58 -3.51 16.63
N GLY A 163 8.62 -3.12 15.79
CA GLY A 163 7.59 -4.04 15.32
C GLY A 163 6.60 -3.40 14.35
N ILE A 164 5.78 -4.27 13.74
CA ILE A 164 4.69 -3.90 12.85
C ILE A 164 3.39 -4.45 13.43
N TYR A 165 2.41 -3.59 13.67
CA TYR A 165 1.08 -3.95 14.17
C TYR A 165 0.03 -3.75 13.08
N GLU A 166 -0.81 -4.75 12.85
CA GLU A 166 -1.87 -4.70 11.85
C GLU A 166 -3.20 -4.25 12.47
N ARG A 167 -3.82 -3.24 11.88
CA ARG A 167 -5.17 -2.74 12.21
C ARG A 167 -6.10 -3.01 11.02
N ASN A 168 -6.38 -4.28 10.80
CA ASN A 168 -7.21 -4.76 9.70
C ASN A 168 -8.66 -5.06 10.15
N ASP A 169 -9.11 -4.42 11.21
CA ASP A 169 -10.45 -4.52 11.80
C ASP A 169 -11.50 -3.64 11.09
N GLU A 170 -11.27 -3.30 9.82
CA GLU A 170 -12.14 -2.47 9.00
C GLU A 170 -13.15 -3.28 8.19
N ALA A 171 -14.43 -2.89 8.27
CA ALA A 171 -15.52 -3.55 7.54
C ALA A 171 -15.36 -3.50 6.00
N LEU A 172 -14.59 -2.53 5.49
CA LEU A 172 -14.30 -2.41 4.06
C LEU A 172 -13.54 -3.61 3.49
N ARG A 173 -12.79 -4.34 4.32
CA ARG A 173 -12.05 -5.55 3.91
C ARG A 173 -12.97 -6.63 3.34
N ALA A 174 -14.19 -6.75 3.85
CA ALA A 174 -15.18 -7.70 3.34
C ALA A 174 -15.52 -7.48 1.86
N LYS A 175 -15.46 -6.23 1.37
CA LYS A 175 -15.69 -5.90 -0.05
C LYS A 175 -14.57 -6.42 -0.97
N GLU A 176 -13.41 -6.67 -0.43
CA GLU A 176 -12.27 -7.31 -1.13
C GLU A 176 -12.22 -8.82 -0.88
N GLY A 177 -13.13 -9.33 -0.03
CA GLY A 177 -13.14 -10.73 0.39
C GLY A 177 -12.05 -11.09 1.39
N LEU A 178 -11.59 -10.10 2.16
CA LEU A 178 -10.61 -10.25 3.20
C LEU A 178 -11.29 -10.32 4.57
N GLU A 179 -10.75 -11.17 5.45
CA GLU A 179 -11.19 -11.24 6.84
C GLU A 179 -10.64 -10.06 7.64
N GLN A 180 -11.37 -9.68 8.68
CA GLN A 180 -10.90 -8.69 9.65
C GLN A 180 -9.94 -9.38 10.63
N ASN A 181 -8.83 -8.71 10.91
CA ASN A 181 -7.87 -9.12 11.93
C ASN A 181 -7.15 -7.92 12.52
N LYS A 182 -6.59 -8.07 13.71
CA LYS A 182 -5.62 -7.16 14.29
C LYS A 182 -4.61 -7.94 15.13
N GLY A 183 -3.39 -7.43 15.22
CA GLY A 183 -2.31 -8.06 15.96
C GLY A 183 -0.94 -7.72 15.40
N TRP A 184 0.07 -8.25 16.05
CA TRP A 184 1.43 -8.12 15.56
C TRP A 184 1.67 -8.92 14.29
N PHE A 185 2.40 -8.34 13.36
CA PHE A 185 2.94 -9.06 12.22
C PHE A 185 4.27 -9.70 12.63
N ASP A 186 4.41 -10.99 12.40
CA ASP A 186 5.62 -11.74 12.73
C ASP A 186 6.74 -11.43 11.73
N LEU A 187 7.64 -10.52 12.11
CA LEU A 187 8.87 -10.28 11.35
C LEU A 187 9.80 -11.48 11.52
N PRO A 188 10.39 -12.00 10.42
CA PRO A 188 11.23 -13.20 10.47
C PRO A 188 12.41 -13.06 11.45
N GLY A 189 12.45 -13.93 12.46
CA GLY A 189 13.55 -13.98 13.45
C GLY A 189 13.50 -12.89 14.52
N GLU A 190 12.42 -12.13 14.62
CA GLU A 190 12.26 -11.04 15.58
C GLU A 190 11.12 -11.32 16.57
N THR A 191 11.21 -10.71 17.74
CA THR A 191 10.12 -10.67 18.73
C THR A 191 9.52 -9.27 18.73
N HIS A 192 8.20 -9.17 18.77
CA HIS A 192 7.51 -7.89 18.88
C HIS A 192 7.45 -7.40 20.32
N PRO A 193 7.25 -6.08 20.56
CA PRO A 193 7.02 -5.51 21.89
C PRO A 193 5.79 -6.13 22.58
N ALA A 194 5.82 -6.16 23.91
CA ALA A 194 4.68 -6.64 24.71
C ALA A 194 3.55 -5.60 24.80
N SER A 195 3.89 -4.30 24.66
CA SER A 195 2.93 -3.19 24.79
C SER A 195 2.35 -2.79 23.42
N THR A 196 1.06 -2.52 23.38
CA THR A 196 0.34 -1.91 22.26
C THR A 196 0.15 -0.39 22.44
N GLN A 197 0.87 0.19 23.39
CA GLN A 197 0.86 1.62 23.70
C GLN A 197 2.25 2.22 23.56
N THR A 198 2.31 3.43 23.04
CA THR A 198 3.55 4.20 22.91
C THR A 198 3.30 5.69 23.14
N GLU A 199 4.37 6.45 23.36
CA GLU A 199 4.32 7.91 23.40
C GLU A 199 4.91 8.47 22.12
N ILE A 200 4.23 9.47 21.55
CA ILE A 200 4.71 10.22 20.39
C ILE A 200 4.81 11.71 20.71
N CYS A 201 5.66 12.40 19.97
CA CYS A 201 5.73 13.85 19.98
C CYS A 201 5.37 14.36 18.58
N GLU A 202 4.32 15.17 18.48
CA GLU A 202 3.90 15.83 17.23
C GLU A 202 3.82 17.34 17.48
N ASN A 203 4.54 18.14 16.70
CA ASN A 203 4.64 19.61 16.89
C ASN A 203 5.01 20.03 18.33
N GLY A 204 5.86 19.28 19.01
CA GLY A 204 6.28 19.56 20.39
C GLY A 204 5.27 19.18 21.48
N VAL A 205 4.16 18.55 21.12
CA VAL A 205 3.15 18.04 22.07
C VAL A 205 3.28 16.52 22.19
N PHE A 206 3.28 16.02 23.42
CA PHE A 206 3.34 14.58 23.69
C PHE A 206 1.95 13.98 23.78
N TYR A 207 1.77 12.82 23.16
CA TYR A 207 0.52 12.05 23.15
C TYR A 207 0.80 10.59 23.50
N HIS A 208 -0.06 10.01 24.32
CA HIS A 208 -0.13 8.55 24.48
C HIS A 208 -1.01 7.97 23.39
N VAL A 209 -0.50 7.01 22.63
CA VAL A 209 -1.20 6.33 21.55
C VAL A 209 -1.39 4.88 21.92
N ASP A 210 -2.64 4.44 22.00
CA ASP A 210 -3.03 3.03 22.04
C ASP A 210 -3.42 2.60 20.63
N PHE A 211 -2.49 1.96 19.92
CA PHE A 211 -2.71 1.59 18.54
C PHE A 211 -3.55 0.30 18.40
N GLU A 212 -3.81 -0.42 19.49
CA GLU A 212 -4.76 -1.55 19.50
C GLU A 212 -6.21 -1.10 19.65
N ASN A 213 -6.49 -0.19 20.58
CA ASN A 213 -7.85 0.21 20.94
C ASN A 213 -8.21 1.62 20.47
N GLY A 214 -7.23 2.39 20.01
CA GLY A 214 -7.42 3.73 19.46
C GLY A 214 -8.19 3.72 18.15
N GLN A 215 -8.75 4.89 17.79
CA GLN A 215 -9.50 5.06 16.56
C GLN A 215 -8.59 4.89 15.34
N LYS A 216 -9.04 4.12 14.33
CA LYS A 216 -8.27 3.78 13.11
C LYS A 216 -6.94 3.12 13.45
N THR A 217 -5.81 3.72 13.07
CA THR A 217 -4.45 3.24 13.36
C THR A 217 -3.94 3.67 14.74
N GLY A 218 -4.73 4.44 15.53
CA GLY A 218 -4.37 4.91 16.87
C GLY A 218 -4.42 6.43 17.01
N SER A 219 -3.98 7.17 16.00
CA SER A 219 -4.06 8.63 15.90
C SER A 219 -4.19 9.08 14.45
N VAL A 220 -4.55 10.34 14.23
CA VAL A 220 -4.64 10.93 12.89
C VAL A 220 -3.60 12.05 12.76
N SER A 221 -2.37 11.67 12.41
CA SER A 221 -1.21 12.55 12.32
C SER A 221 -1.06 13.32 11.00
N TYR A 222 -1.97 13.15 10.03
CA TYR A 222 -1.84 13.75 8.70
C TYR A 222 -2.78 14.92 8.41
N THR A 223 -3.46 15.46 9.42
CA THR A 223 -4.46 16.54 9.24
C THR A 223 -3.87 17.81 8.65
N HIS A 224 -2.61 18.11 8.89
CA HIS A 224 -1.91 19.27 8.33
C HIS A 224 -1.40 19.08 6.89
N LEU A 225 -1.42 17.84 6.36
CA LEU A 225 -1.10 17.54 4.96
C LEU A 225 -2.34 17.57 4.05
N ARG A 226 -3.51 17.94 4.57
CA ARG A 226 -4.77 18.03 3.83
C ARG A 226 -5.05 19.41 3.23
N ALA A 227 -4.10 20.32 3.27
CA ALA A 227 -4.25 21.65 2.67
C ALA A 227 -4.06 21.60 1.16
#